data_51082a745e1f3396bdf3d497c18024b4
#
_entry.id   51082a745e1f3396bdf3d497c18024b4
#
_cell.length_a   1.000
_cell.length_b   1.000
_cell.length_c   1.000
_cell.angle_alpha   90.00
_cell.angle_beta   90.00
_cell.angle_gamma   90.00
#
_symmetry.space_group_name_H-M   'P 1'
#
loop_
_entity.id
_entity.type
_entity.pdbx_description
1 polymer ?
#
loop_
_entity_poly.entity_id
_entity_poly.type
_entity_poly.pdbx_seq_one_letter_code
_entity_poly.pdbx_strand_id
1 'polypeptide(L)'
;MKMTFRHYGPGDPVTLEQISQIPVIRSVVSAVYDVPAGGVWSRESIRAVKDAAAAHHLGFEVVESVPVPEEIKLGAPGANVLIDHYCENLRRLGEAGVKCVCYNFMPVFDWLRSEMEHQAPDGSNSLAYDEKTVLSMNPLVGELSLPGWDESYTKEQLRGLLHQYESVDEEKLWGNLRTFLEAVIPVAHEAGVNMAIHPDDPPWGIFGLPRIITNEKNLKRFLKLVDMPENGLTFCTGSLGADPDNDLVAMAEEFAPRIHFAHVRNILRTGERQFHEVAHPTECGSLDIYGIVKALHKGGFDGYMRPDHGRMIWGERGRYGYGLYDRALGAMYLSGLWEAIVKSECGK
;
A
#
# COMPACT_ATOMS: atom_id res chain seq x y z
N MET A 1 4.52 6.85 -16.64
CA MET A 1 3.66 6.50 -15.49
C MET A 1 2.29 6.02 -15.97
N LYS A 2 1.70 4.98 -15.34
CA LYS A 2 0.36 4.47 -15.63
C LYS A 2 -0.54 4.71 -14.41
N MET A 3 -1.63 5.48 -14.61
CA MET A 3 -2.61 5.75 -13.54
C MET A 3 -3.52 4.55 -13.33
N THR A 4 -3.70 4.14 -12.08
CA THR A 4 -4.46 2.97 -11.66
C THR A 4 -5.45 3.32 -10.56
N PHE A 5 -6.40 2.41 -10.29
CA PHE A 5 -7.42 2.61 -9.28
C PHE A 5 -7.66 1.31 -8.49
N ARG A 6 -7.74 1.40 -7.16
CA ARG A 6 -7.97 0.23 -6.28
C ARG A 6 -9.41 -0.23 -6.36
N HIS A 7 -9.60 -1.55 -6.55
CA HIS A 7 -10.89 -2.23 -6.56
C HIS A 7 -10.82 -3.50 -5.71
N TYR A 8 -11.79 -3.70 -4.84
CA TYR A 8 -11.82 -4.76 -3.83
C TYR A 8 -12.66 -6.00 -4.24
N GLY A 9 -12.78 -6.25 -5.53
CA GLY A 9 -13.50 -7.42 -6.03
C GLY A 9 -15.01 -7.22 -6.12
N PRO A 10 -15.78 -8.32 -6.31
CA PRO A 10 -17.23 -8.23 -6.62
C PRO A 10 -18.08 -7.54 -5.57
N GLY A 11 -17.60 -7.47 -4.32
CA GLY A 11 -18.31 -6.80 -3.21
C GLY A 11 -17.94 -5.32 -3.03
N ASP A 12 -17.08 -4.76 -3.89
CA ASP A 12 -16.71 -3.35 -3.79
C ASP A 12 -17.91 -2.46 -4.16
N PRO A 13 -18.32 -1.51 -3.29
CA PRO A 13 -19.36 -0.54 -3.64
C PRO A 13 -18.98 0.38 -4.81
N VAL A 14 -17.68 0.56 -5.07
CA VAL A 14 -17.16 1.26 -6.25
C VAL A 14 -16.99 0.26 -7.39
N THR A 15 -17.85 0.33 -8.39
CA THR A 15 -17.90 -0.66 -9.48
C THR A 15 -16.82 -0.44 -10.55
N LEU A 16 -16.47 -1.51 -11.26
CA LEU A 16 -15.55 -1.44 -12.42
C LEU A 16 -16.09 -0.52 -13.52
N GLU A 17 -17.42 -0.46 -13.70
CA GLU A 17 -18.08 0.46 -14.62
C GLU A 17 -17.77 1.92 -14.23
N GLN A 18 -17.96 2.28 -12.96
CA GLN A 18 -17.66 3.63 -12.47
C GLN A 18 -16.16 3.97 -12.63
N ILE A 19 -15.28 3.02 -12.31
CA ILE A 19 -13.82 3.21 -12.47
C ILE A 19 -13.47 3.44 -13.94
N SER A 20 -14.08 2.73 -14.88
CA SER A 20 -13.82 2.86 -16.31
C SER A 20 -14.23 4.23 -16.87
N GLN A 21 -15.14 4.94 -16.19
CA GLN A 21 -15.58 6.30 -16.54
C GLN A 21 -14.60 7.39 -16.10
N ILE A 22 -13.59 7.07 -15.29
CA ILE A 22 -12.53 8.02 -14.93
C ILE A 22 -11.52 8.09 -16.09
N PRO A 23 -11.42 9.22 -16.82
CA PRO A 23 -10.76 9.25 -18.14
C PRO A 23 -9.29 8.86 -18.15
N VAL A 24 -8.61 9.00 -17.00
CA VAL A 24 -7.15 8.76 -16.87
C VAL A 24 -6.81 7.35 -16.40
N ILE A 25 -7.78 6.60 -15.89
CA ILE A 25 -7.53 5.23 -15.39
C ILE A 25 -7.37 4.27 -16.58
N ARG A 26 -6.35 3.44 -16.52
CA ARG A 26 -6.03 2.43 -17.54
C ARG A 26 -6.02 1.01 -17.00
N SER A 27 -5.87 0.85 -15.69
CA SER A 27 -5.75 -0.46 -15.05
C SER A 27 -6.30 -0.38 -13.63
N VAL A 28 -6.85 -1.48 -13.15
CA VAL A 28 -7.22 -1.64 -11.74
C VAL A 28 -6.09 -2.28 -10.95
N VAL A 29 -6.06 -1.95 -9.67
CA VAL A 29 -5.27 -2.64 -8.65
C VAL A 29 -6.24 -3.50 -7.86
N SER A 30 -6.05 -4.80 -7.86
CA SER A 30 -6.95 -5.74 -7.18
C SER A 30 -6.19 -6.97 -6.66
N ALA A 31 -6.90 -7.93 -6.11
CA ALA A 31 -6.35 -9.19 -5.60
C ALA A 31 -7.39 -10.32 -5.76
N VAL A 32 -6.97 -11.55 -5.47
CA VAL A 32 -7.87 -12.68 -5.26
C VAL A 32 -8.27 -12.66 -3.77
N TYR A 33 -9.57 -12.54 -3.50
CA TYR A 33 -10.08 -12.33 -2.13
C TYR A 33 -10.70 -13.58 -1.50
N ASP A 34 -10.87 -14.66 -2.24
CA ASP A 34 -11.50 -15.91 -1.81
C ASP A 34 -10.49 -16.96 -1.35
N VAL A 35 -9.19 -16.63 -1.30
CA VAL A 35 -8.12 -17.51 -0.84
C VAL A 35 -7.50 -16.90 0.42
N PRO A 36 -7.40 -17.67 1.52
CA PRO A 36 -6.78 -17.17 2.76
C PRO A 36 -5.29 -16.87 2.57
N ALA A 37 -4.73 -16.04 3.47
CA ALA A 37 -3.30 -15.74 3.49
C ALA A 37 -2.46 -17.02 3.52
N GLY A 38 -1.39 -17.07 2.71
CA GLY A 38 -0.53 -18.24 2.55
C GLY A 38 -1.07 -19.31 1.58
N GLY A 39 -2.29 -19.15 1.07
CA GLY A 39 -2.85 -20.05 0.06
C GLY A 39 -2.29 -19.79 -1.35
N VAL A 40 -2.33 -20.83 -2.18
CA VAL A 40 -1.96 -20.72 -3.60
C VAL A 40 -3.18 -20.33 -4.42
N TRP A 41 -3.12 -19.22 -5.12
CA TRP A 41 -4.20 -18.73 -5.97
C TRP A 41 -4.35 -19.58 -7.23
N SER A 42 -5.58 -19.99 -7.55
CA SER A 42 -5.82 -20.74 -8.78
C SER A 42 -5.65 -19.82 -10.02
N ARG A 43 -5.28 -20.42 -11.15
CA ARG A 43 -5.24 -19.68 -12.43
C ARG A 43 -6.62 -19.17 -12.83
N GLU A 44 -7.67 -19.90 -12.45
CA GLU A 44 -9.07 -19.55 -12.67
C GLU A 44 -9.45 -18.30 -11.87
N SER A 45 -9.11 -18.22 -10.57
CA SER A 45 -9.40 -17.05 -9.72
C SER A 45 -8.67 -15.81 -10.24
N ILE A 46 -7.39 -15.93 -10.61
CA ILE A 46 -6.60 -14.83 -11.18
C ILE A 46 -7.23 -14.38 -12.52
N ARG A 47 -7.61 -15.33 -13.38
CA ARG A 47 -8.25 -15.03 -14.66
C ARG A 47 -9.58 -14.32 -14.47
N ALA A 48 -10.40 -14.75 -13.50
CA ALA A 48 -11.69 -14.12 -13.22
C ALA A 48 -11.53 -12.62 -12.89
N VAL A 49 -10.53 -12.22 -12.10
CA VAL A 49 -10.23 -10.80 -11.81
C VAL A 49 -9.85 -10.06 -13.09
N LYS A 50 -8.99 -10.67 -13.91
CA LYS A 50 -8.53 -10.08 -15.17
C LYS A 50 -9.68 -9.91 -16.18
N ASP A 51 -10.51 -10.92 -16.34
CA ASP A 51 -11.63 -10.90 -17.29
C ASP A 51 -12.70 -9.90 -16.83
N ALA A 52 -12.96 -9.79 -15.53
CA ALA A 52 -13.86 -8.77 -14.98
C ALA A 52 -13.36 -7.34 -15.30
N ALA A 53 -12.07 -7.07 -15.12
CA ALA A 53 -11.49 -5.78 -15.49
C ALA A 53 -11.57 -5.53 -16.99
N ALA A 54 -11.21 -6.52 -17.81
CA ALA A 54 -11.21 -6.44 -19.27
C ALA A 54 -12.60 -6.19 -19.85
N ALA A 55 -13.67 -6.71 -19.23
CA ALA A 55 -15.05 -6.46 -19.63
C ALA A 55 -15.42 -4.96 -19.53
N HIS A 56 -14.69 -4.18 -18.75
CA HIS A 56 -14.83 -2.73 -18.63
C HIS A 56 -13.66 -1.94 -19.29
N HIS A 57 -12.92 -2.56 -20.20
CA HIS A 57 -11.77 -1.99 -20.89
C HIS A 57 -10.62 -1.54 -19.98
N LEU A 58 -10.50 -2.16 -18.79
CA LEU A 58 -9.44 -1.91 -17.80
C LEU A 58 -8.43 -3.05 -17.83
N GLY A 59 -7.14 -2.72 -17.65
CA GLY A 59 -6.09 -3.69 -17.41
C GLY A 59 -6.12 -4.22 -15.95
N PHE A 60 -5.45 -5.36 -15.75
CA PHE A 60 -5.12 -5.88 -14.41
C PHE A 60 -3.64 -6.22 -14.39
N GLU A 61 -2.81 -5.27 -14.03
CA GLU A 61 -1.34 -5.39 -14.06
C GLU A 61 -0.69 -5.24 -12.69
N VAL A 62 -1.44 -4.78 -11.69
CA VAL A 62 -0.97 -4.58 -10.32
C VAL A 62 -1.84 -5.37 -9.35
N VAL A 63 -1.19 -6.20 -8.55
CA VAL A 63 -1.83 -6.90 -7.43
C VAL A 63 -1.49 -6.18 -6.12
N GLU A 64 -2.50 -5.93 -5.32
CA GLU A 64 -2.36 -5.42 -3.97
C GLU A 64 -3.44 -6.07 -3.08
N SER A 65 -3.05 -7.07 -2.28
CA SER A 65 -1.72 -7.69 -2.17
C SER A 65 -1.83 -9.21 -2.27
N VAL A 66 -0.71 -9.87 -2.49
CA VAL A 66 -0.53 -11.25 -2.03
C VAL A 66 -0.12 -11.13 -0.56
N PRO A 67 -0.95 -11.52 0.41
CA PRO A 67 -0.64 -11.34 1.83
C PRO A 67 0.58 -12.17 2.23
N VAL A 68 1.50 -11.57 3.00
CA VAL A 68 2.60 -12.29 3.62
C VAL A 68 2.14 -12.81 5.00
N PRO A 69 2.03 -14.13 5.20
CA PRO A 69 1.57 -14.72 6.46
C PRO A 69 2.47 -14.36 7.65
N GLU A 70 1.88 -14.34 8.85
CA GLU A 70 2.60 -14.02 10.07
C GLU A 70 3.72 -15.02 10.38
N GLU A 71 3.55 -16.28 9.98
CA GLU A 71 4.57 -17.32 10.13
C GLU A 71 5.87 -16.96 9.38
N ILE A 72 5.76 -16.31 8.22
CA ILE A 72 6.93 -15.83 7.47
C ILE A 72 7.57 -14.65 8.21
N LYS A 73 6.78 -13.68 8.67
CA LYS A 73 7.26 -12.50 9.40
C LYS A 73 7.91 -12.87 10.73
N LEU A 74 7.39 -13.90 11.40
CA LEU A 74 7.95 -14.46 12.65
C LEU A 74 9.20 -15.33 12.42
N GLY A 75 9.42 -15.82 11.19
CA GLY A 75 10.40 -16.87 10.92
C GLY A 75 10.05 -18.20 11.61
N ALA A 76 8.75 -18.50 11.68
CA ALA A 76 8.22 -19.66 12.39
C ALA A 76 8.48 -20.98 11.63
N PRO A 77 8.43 -22.14 12.33
CA PRO A 77 8.44 -23.44 11.66
C PRO A 77 7.33 -23.52 10.59
N GLY A 78 7.68 -23.97 9.39
CA GLY A 78 6.73 -24.05 8.27
C GLY A 78 6.70 -22.81 7.36
N ALA A 79 7.37 -21.72 7.72
CA ALA A 79 7.48 -20.52 6.88
C ALA A 79 7.96 -20.82 5.45
N ASN A 80 8.88 -21.78 5.28
CA ASN A 80 9.39 -22.16 3.96
C ASN A 80 8.30 -22.67 3.01
N VAL A 81 7.33 -23.45 3.51
CA VAL A 81 6.21 -23.93 2.69
C VAL A 81 5.34 -22.77 2.23
N LEU A 82 5.12 -21.77 3.09
CA LEU A 82 4.36 -20.57 2.74
C LEU A 82 5.11 -19.67 1.76
N ILE A 83 6.44 -19.63 1.86
CA ILE A 83 7.30 -18.95 0.89
C ILE A 83 7.22 -19.65 -0.47
N ASP A 84 7.21 -20.99 -0.52
CA ASP A 84 7.04 -21.74 -1.76
C ASP A 84 5.66 -21.45 -2.40
N HIS A 85 4.61 -21.35 -1.59
CA HIS A 85 3.28 -20.94 -2.06
C HIS A 85 3.29 -19.52 -2.63
N TYR A 86 4.00 -18.60 -1.97
CA TYR A 86 4.17 -17.23 -2.46
C TYR A 86 4.89 -17.19 -3.81
N CYS A 87 5.96 -17.97 -3.96
CA CYS A 87 6.67 -18.15 -5.23
C CYS A 87 5.76 -18.69 -6.34
N GLU A 88 4.91 -19.67 -6.03
CA GLU A 88 3.94 -20.19 -7.00
C GLU A 88 2.90 -19.14 -7.40
N ASN A 89 2.45 -18.31 -6.45
CA ASN A 89 1.58 -17.17 -6.76
C ASN A 89 2.24 -16.19 -7.72
N LEU A 90 3.53 -15.86 -7.53
CA LEU A 90 4.27 -14.98 -8.42
C LEU A 90 4.35 -15.54 -9.85
N ARG A 91 4.63 -16.84 -10.01
CA ARG A 91 4.66 -17.50 -11.34
C ARG A 91 3.30 -17.38 -12.04
N ARG A 92 2.22 -17.71 -11.35
CA ARG A 92 0.85 -17.65 -11.91
C ARG A 92 0.42 -16.22 -12.24
N LEU A 93 0.81 -15.25 -11.42
CA LEU A 93 0.55 -13.84 -11.68
C LEU A 93 1.34 -13.34 -12.90
N GLY A 94 2.60 -13.72 -13.06
CA GLY A 94 3.40 -13.43 -14.24
C GLY A 94 2.80 -14.04 -15.52
N GLU A 95 2.37 -15.32 -15.47
CA GLU A 95 1.64 -15.99 -16.56
C GLU A 95 0.36 -15.23 -16.96
N ALA A 96 -0.34 -14.65 -15.97
CA ALA A 96 -1.54 -13.85 -16.21
C ALA A 96 -1.25 -12.44 -16.76
N GLY A 97 0.03 -12.02 -16.78
CA GLY A 97 0.48 -10.72 -17.28
C GLY A 97 0.53 -9.62 -16.23
N VAL A 98 0.40 -9.96 -14.93
CA VAL A 98 0.67 -9.03 -13.82
C VAL A 98 2.13 -8.58 -13.88
N LYS A 99 2.39 -7.31 -13.59
CA LYS A 99 3.71 -6.68 -13.67
C LYS A 99 4.24 -6.20 -12.34
N CYS A 100 3.34 -5.97 -11.36
CA CYS A 100 3.71 -5.47 -10.05
C CYS A 100 2.86 -6.14 -8.96
N VAL A 101 3.52 -6.59 -7.91
CA VAL A 101 2.88 -7.08 -6.67
C VAL A 101 3.28 -6.18 -5.53
N CYS A 102 2.33 -5.38 -5.06
CA CYS A 102 2.44 -4.62 -3.82
C CYS A 102 2.18 -5.56 -2.64
N TYR A 103 3.04 -5.51 -1.63
CA TYR A 103 2.93 -6.30 -0.40
C TYR A 103 3.45 -5.49 0.77
N ASN A 104 3.13 -5.91 1.99
CA ASN A 104 3.69 -5.35 3.20
C ASN A 104 4.35 -6.44 4.07
N PHE A 105 5.16 -6.02 5.04
CA PHE A 105 5.79 -6.91 6.01
C PHE A 105 5.53 -6.42 7.44
N MET A 106 4.37 -5.80 7.64
CA MET A 106 3.92 -5.23 8.91
C MET A 106 3.49 -6.35 9.86
N PRO A 107 4.06 -6.45 11.07
CA PRO A 107 3.61 -7.40 12.07
C PRO A 107 2.16 -7.17 12.49
N VAL A 108 1.32 -8.18 12.42
CA VAL A 108 -0.08 -8.26 12.90
C VAL A 108 -1.02 -7.24 12.25
N PHE A 109 -0.76 -5.95 12.44
CA PHE A 109 -1.63 -4.87 11.95
C PHE A 109 -1.02 -4.25 10.70
N ASP A 110 -1.79 -4.18 9.62
CA ASP A 110 -1.40 -3.47 8.41
C ASP A 110 -1.43 -1.96 8.67
N TRP A 111 -2.26 -1.20 7.98
CA TRP A 111 -2.48 0.19 8.30
C TRP A 111 -3.46 0.35 9.48
N LEU A 112 -3.21 1.31 10.36
CA LEU A 112 -4.02 1.54 11.54
C LEU A 112 -4.45 3.00 11.64
N ARG A 113 -5.71 3.24 12.06
CA ARG A 113 -6.26 4.56 12.31
C ARG A 113 -6.94 4.59 13.68
N SER A 114 -7.00 5.77 14.28
CA SER A 114 -7.75 6.01 15.51
C SER A 114 -9.23 6.33 15.23
N GLU A 115 -9.52 6.86 14.05
CA GLU A 115 -10.87 7.26 13.62
C GLU A 115 -11.04 7.04 12.12
N MET A 116 -12.16 6.44 11.72
CA MET A 116 -12.47 6.15 10.32
C MET A 116 -13.34 7.22 9.66
N GLU A 117 -14.00 8.08 10.44
CA GLU A 117 -14.96 9.09 9.99
C GLU A 117 -14.67 10.46 10.61
N HIS A 118 -13.40 10.84 10.64
CA HIS A 118 -12.99 12.17 11.12
C HIS A 118 -13.67 13.26 10.30
N GLN A 119 -14.49 14.08 10.97
CA GLN A 119 -15.29 15.12 10.33
C GLN A 119 -14.45 16.36 10.02
N ALA A 120 -14.36 16.72 8.75
CA ALA A 120 -13.74 17.96 8.30
C ALA A 120 -14.73 19.14 8.33
N PRO A 121 -14.24 20.39 8.41
CA PRO A 121 -15.10 21.58 8.44
C PRO A 121 -15.99 21.77 7.21
N ASP A 122 -15.65 21.17 6.08
CA ASP A 122 -16.45 21.21 4.84
C ASP A 122 -17.56 20.15 4.79
N GLY A 123 -17.71 19.36 5.86
CA GLY A 123 -18.71 18.30 5.97
C GLY A 123 -18.30 16.98 5.34
N SER A 124 -17.09 16.88 4.77
CA SER A 124 -16.50 15.60 4.37
C SER A 124 -15.99 14.83 5.59
N ASN A 125 -15.74 13.54 5.42
CA ASN A 125 -15.00 12.78 6.42
C ASN A 125 -13.79 12.06 5.83
N SER A 126 -12.84 11.74 6.68
CA SER A 126 -11.59 11.09 6.29
C SER A 126 -11.05 10.20 7.41
N LEU A 127 -9.98 9.48 7.10
CA LEU A 127 -9.26 8.67 8.07
C LEU A 127 -8.34 9.56 8.91
N ALA A 128 -8.31 9.34 10.24
CA ALA A 128 -7.42 10.05 11.14
C ALA A 128 -6.62 9.11 12.05
N TYR A 129 -5.45 9.56 12.44
CA TYR A 129 -4.57 8.89 13.39
C TYR A 129 -4.18 9.84 14.52
N ASP A 130 -4.34 9.40 15.74
CA ASP A 130 -3.87 10.03 16.95
C ASP A 130 -3.21 8.97 17.82
N GLU A 131 -1.89 9.08 18.07
CA GLU A 131 -1.13 8.08 18.81
C GLU A 131 -1.68 7.87 20.23
N LYS A 132 -2.09 8.96 20.92
CA LYS A 132 -2.59 8.84 22.29
C LYS A 132 -3.89 8.02 22.33
N THR A 133 -4.74 8.24 21.33
CA THR A 133 -5.97 7.47 21.18
C THR A 133 -5.65 6.01 20.88
N VAL A 134 -4.76 5.73 19.92
CA VAL A 134 -4.34 4.36 19.57
C VAL A 134 -3.71 3.65 20.79
N LEU A 135 -2.80 4.29 21.50
CA LEU A 135 -2.18 3.69 22.68
C LEU A 135 -3.16 3.43 23.84
N SER A 136 -4.28 4.17 23.90
CA SER A 136 -5.36 3.91 24.84
C SER A 136 -6.22 2.71 24.47
N MET A 137 -6.18 2.30 23.18
CA MET A 137 -6.88 1.11 22.71
C MET A 137 -6.14 -0.13 23.19
N ASN A 138 -6.86 -1.07 23.76
CA ASN A 138 -6.28 -2.36 24.12
C ASN A 138 -6.82 -3.41 23.14
N PRO A 139 -5.99 -3.90 22.21
CA PRO A 139 -6.44 -4.88 21.21
C PRO A 139 -6.92 -6.21 21.81
N LEU A 140 -6.69 -6.43 23.10
CA LEU A 140 -7.09 -7.65 23.81
C LEU A 140 -8.35 -7.49 24.67
N VAL A 141 -8.89 -6.27 24.81
CA VAL A 141 -10.05 -5.95 25.68
C VAL A 141 -11.17 -5.33 24.85
N GLY A 142 -12.41 -5.69 25.09
CA GLY A 142 -13.58 -5.16 24.38
C GLY A 142 -13.96 -5.96 23.11
N GLU A 143 -14.88 -5.44 22.33
CA GLU A 143 -15.09 -5.91 20.97
C GLU A 143 -13.96 -5.37 20.11
N LEU A 144 -13.25 -6.26 19.44
CA LEU A 144 -12.08 -5.91 18.63
C LEU A 144 -12.56 -5.28 17.32
N SER A 145 -12.67 -3.98 17.33
CA SER A 145 -12.75 -3.19 16.12
C SER A 145 -11.67 -2.12 16.21
N LEU A 146 -10.43 -2.48 15.86
CA LEU A 146 -9.40 -1.47 15.62
C LEU A 146 -9.67 -0.86 14.26
N PRO A 147 -9.91 0.45 14.18
CA PRO A 147 -10.17 1.11 12.92
C PRO A 147 -9.05 0.85 11.91
N GLY A 148 -9.43 0.39 10.70
CA GLY A 148 -8.47 0.08 9.64
C GLY A 148 -7.86 -1.31 9.68
N TRP A 149 -8.15 -2.11 10.72
CA TRP A 149 -7.69 -3.48 10.81
C TRP A 149 -8.77 -4.46 10.37
N ASP A 150 -8.38 -5.44 9.57
CA ASP A 150 -9.28 -6.52 9.16
C ASP A 150 -9.43 -7.51 10.32
N GLU A 151 -10.67 -7.85 10.69
CA GLU A 151 -11.00 -8.74 11.82
C GLU A 151 -10.63 -10.22 11.55
N SER A 152 -9.43 -10.45 11.02
CA SER A 152 -8.96 -11.77 10.59
C SER A 152 -8.67 -12.72 11.74
N TYR A 153 -8.61 -12.22 12.99
CA TYR A 153 -8.21 -13.00 14.16
C TYR A 153 -9.25 -12.97 15.28
N THR A 154 -9.47 -14.11 15.93
CA THR A 154 -10.14 -14.12 17.24
C THR A 154 -9.22 -13.47 18.29
N LYS A 155 -9.80 -13.02 19.42
CA LYS A 155 -9.02 -12.44 20.55
C LYS A 155 -7.94 -13.39 21.07
N GLU A 156 -8.23 -14.68 21.08
CA GLU A 156 -7.27 -15.69 21.54
C GLU A 156 -6.12 -15.87 20.56
N GLN A 157 -6.42 -15.91 19.25
CA GLN A 157 -5.41 -15.94 18.19
C GLN A 157 -4.53 -14.68 18.22
N LEU A 158 -5.15 -13.49 18.36
CA LEU A 158 -4.42 -12.23 18.47
C LEU A 158 -3.49 -12.21 19.69
N ARG A 159 -3.98 -12.65 20.87
CA ARG A 159 -3.14 -12.74 22.09
C ARG A 159 -1.95 -13.66 21.88
N GLY A 160 -2.19 -14.84 21.29
CA GLY A 160 -1.14 -15.79 20.95
C GLY A 160 -0.11 -15.21 19.99
N LEU A 161 -0.57 -14.46 18.99
CA LEU A 161 0.27 -13.82 17.98
C LEU A 161 1.13 -12.70 18.59
N LEU A 162 0.52 -11.80 19.37
CA LEU A 162 1.25 -10.74 20.06
C LEU A 162 2.33 -11.30 21.00
N HIS A 163 2.00 -12.39 21.73
CA HIS A 163 2.98 -13.09 22.59
C HIS A 163 4.17 -13.65 21.78
N GLN A 164 3.94 -14.17 20.57
CA GLN A 164 5.04 -14.64 19.71
C GLN A 164 5.95 -13.49 19.30
N TYR A 165 5.39 -12.31 19.04
CA TYR A 165 6.15 -11.12 18.66
C TYR A 165 6.98 -10.51 19.81
N GLU A 166 6.73 -10.83 21.09
CA GLU A 166 7.58 -10.38 22.21
C GLU A 166 9.06 -10.79 22.03
N SER A 167 9.32 -11.84 21.25
CA SER A 167 10.66 -12.34 20.95
C SER A 167 11.23 -11.84 19.61
N VAL A 168 10.52 -10.94 18.91
CA VAL A 168 10.89 -10.44 17.59
C VAL A 168 11.17 -8.94 17.66
N ASP A 169 12.43 -8.59 17.72
CA ASP A 169 12.90 -7.22 17.58
C ASP A 169 13.04 -6.82 16.09
N GLU A 170 13.45 -5.58 15.86
CA GLU A 170 13.66 -5.08 14.49
C GLU A 170 14.69 -5.90 13.71
N GLU A 171 15.80 -6.29 14.33
CA GLU A 171 16.87 -7.04 13.65
C GLU A 171 16.43 -8.44 13.26
N LYS A 172 15.65 -9.10 14.09
CA LYS A 172 15.04 -10.39 13.75
C LYS A 172 14.02 -10.25 12.64
N LEU A 173 13.20 -9.19 12.67
CA LEU A 173 12.25 -8.91 11.60
C LEU A 173 12.97 -8.63 10.26
N TRP A 174 14.07 -7.88 10.28
CA TRP A 174 14.96 -7.69 9.12
C TRP A 174 15.55 -9.01 8.60
N GLY A 175 15.96 -9.89 9.49
CA GLY A 175 16.47 -11.23 9.13
C GLY A 175 15.40 -12.09 8.44
N ASN A 176 14.17 -12.08 8.97
CA ASN A 176 13.05 -12.81 8.39
C ASN A 176 12.63 -12.24 7.03
N LEU A 177 12.62 -10.91 6.90
CA LEU A 177 12.39 -10.25 5.60
C LEU A 177 13.46 -10.62 4.58
N ARG A 178 14.74 -10.66 4.98
CA ARG A 178 15.83 -11.10 4.10
C ARG A 178 15.58 -12.52 3.59
N THR A 179 15.28 -13.47 4.48
CA THR A 179 15.00 -14.87 4.11
C THR A 179 13.86 -14.97 3.10
N PHE A 180 12.80 -14.20 3.31
CA PHE A 180 11.69 -14.12 2.37
C PHE A 180 12.12 -13.58 1.01
N LEU A 181 12.85 -12.46 0.98
CA LEU A 181 13.28 -11.81 -0.26
C LEU A 181 14.25 -12.66 -1.06
N GLU A 182 15.23 -13.32 -0.40
CA GLU A 182 16.20 -14.20 -1.05
C GLU A 182 15.52 -15.35 -1.80
N ALA A 183 14.35 -15.79 -1.33
CA ALA A 183 13.58 -16.83 -2.00
C ALA A 183 12.66 -16.26 -3.11
N VAL A 184 11.95 -15.16 -2.87
CA VAL A 184 10.88 -14.71 -3.78
C VAL A 184 11.38 -13.81 -4.91
N ILE A 185 12.43 -13.00 -4.71
CA ILE A 185 12.89 -12.05 -5.73
C ILE A 185 13.45 -12.73 -6.99
N PRO A 186 14.26 -13.81 -6.91
CA PRO A 186 14.66 -14.55 -8.10
C PRO A 186 13.47 -15.09 -8.89
N VAL A 187 12.44 -15.58 -8.21
CA VAL A 187 11.22 -16.08 -8.84
C VAL A 187 10.41 -14.96 -9.48
N ALA A 188 10.34 -13.80 -8.83
CA ALA A 188 9.71 -12.60 -9.39
C ALA A 188 10.39 -12.17 -10.69
N HIS A 189 11.74 -12.18 -10.72
CA HIS A 189 12.54 -11.93 -11.93
C HIS A 189 12.17 -12.90 -13.06
N GLU A 190 12.21 -14.22 -12.79
CA GLU A 190 11.84 -15.25 -13.77
C GLU A 190 10.40 -15.08 -14.29
N ALA A 191 9.48 -14.66 -13.43
CA ALA A 191 8.08 -14.43 -13.77
C ALA A 191 7.82 -13.07 -14.48
N GLY A 192 8.81 -12.18 -14.54
CA GLY A 192 8.68 -10.83 -15.10
C GLY A 192 7.75 -9.93 -14.28
N VAL A 193 7.79 -10.08 -12.94
CA VAL A 193 6.96 -9.37 -11.95
C VAL A 193 7.87 -8.57 -11.03
N ASN A 194 7.57 -7.30 -10.83
CA ASN A 194 8.21 -6.46 -9.82
C ASN A 194 7.53 -6.65 -8.45
N MET A 195 8.31 -6.81 -7.41
CA MET A 195 7.86 -6.81 -6.02
C MET A 195 8.00 -5.40 -5.44
N ALA A 196 6.95 -4.86 -4.86
CA ALA A 196 6.91 -3.50 -4.35
C ALA A 196 6.47 -3.49 -2.88
N ILE A 197 7.41 -3.38 -1.94
CA ILE A 197 7.07 -3.33 -0.52
C ILE A 197 6.38 -2.01 -0.16
N HIS A 198 5.25 -2.08 0.54
CA HIS A 198 4.57 -0.92 1.09
C HIS A 198 5.26 -0.49 2.40
N PRO A 199 5.52 0.82 2.61
CA PRO A 199 6.05 1.30 3.88
C PRO A 199 5.04 1.10 5.01
N ASP A 200 5.56 1.01 6.23
CA ASP A 200 4.73 0.85 7.42
C ASP A 200 3.78 2.05 7.61
N ASP A 201 2.55 1.80 8.00
CA ASP A 201 1.52 2.82 8.21
C ASP A 201 0.81 2.63 9.58
N PRO A 202 1.15 3.44 10.57
CA PRO A 202 2.12 4.55 10.57
C PRO A 202 3.58 4.07 10.52
N PRO A 203 4.54 4.97 10.18
CA PRO A 203 5.95 4.62 10.07
C PRO A 203 6.68 4.61 11.43
N TRP A 204 6.06 4.06 12.44
CA TRP A 204 6.62 3.85 13.80
C TRP A 204 5.97 2.67 14.48
N GLY A 205 6.63 2.11 15.51
CA GLY A 205 6.13 0.96 16.26
C GLY A 205 4.79 1.22 16.95
N ILE A 206 3.91 0.21 16.94
CA ILE A 206 2.59 0.25 17.59
C ILE A 206 2.41 -0.99 18.47
N PHE A 207 1.80 -0.84 19.63
CA PHE A 207 1.55 -1.95 20.58
C PHE A 207 2.77 -2.83 20.88
N GLY A 208 3.99 -2.25 20.86
CA GLY A 208 5.24 -2.98 21.05
C GLY A 208 5.74 -3.77 19.84
N LEU A 209 5.02 -3.72 18.72
CA LEU A 209 5.42 -4.38 17.47
C LEU A 209 6.42 -3.52 16.70
N PRO A 210 7.51 -4.10 16.15
CA PRO A 210 8.49 -3.36 15.38
C PRO A 210 7.93 -2.94 14.02
N ARG A 211 8.43 -1.82 13.50
CA ARG A 211 8.20 -1.32 12.15
C ARG A 211 9.54 -1.01 11.49
N ILE A 212 9.78 -1.51 10.29
CA ILE A 212 11.11 -1.50 9.66
C ILE A 212 11.18 -0.80 8.30
N ILE A 213 10.06 -0.50 7.67
CA ILE A 213 10.00 0.20 6.38
C ILE A 213 9.44 1.61 6.61
N THR A 214 10.24 2.48 7.25
CA THR A 214 9.73 3.70 7.89
C THR A 214 10.37 5.00 7.41
N ASN A 215 11.60 4.96 6.88
CA ASN A 215 12.37 6.15 6.54
C ASN A 215 13.43 5.85 5.47
N GLU A 216 14.09 6.90 4.97
CA GLU A 216 15.12 6.81 3.92
C GLU A 216 16.22 5.77 4.23
N LYS A 217 16.77 5.78 5.46
CA LYS A 217 17.80 4.83 5.88
C LYS A 217 17.32 3.38 5.77
N ASN A 218 16.11 3.13 6.20
CA ASN A 218 15.50 1.80 6.17
C ASN A 218 15.14 1.37 4.75
N LEU A 219 14.69 2.27 3.88
CA LEU A 219 14.49 1.97 2.47
C LEU A 219 15.82 1.61 1.77
N LYS A 220 16.90 2.33 2.06
CA LYS A 220 18.24 1.99 1.57
C LYS A 220 18.71 0.62 2.07
N ARG A 221 18.43 0.29 3.34
CA ARG A 221 18.74 -1.03 3.92
C ARG A 221 17.94 -2.11 3.21
N PHE A 222 16.65 -1.91 3.02
CA PHE A 222 15.75 -2.85 2.34
C PHE A 222 16.24 -3.20 0.93
N LEU A 223 16.51 -2.19 0.11
CA LEU A 223 16.97 -2.41 -1.28
C LEU A 223 18.28 -3.18 -1.37
N LYS A 224 19.14 -3.11 -0.34
CA LYS A 224 20.41 -3.86 -0.25
C LYS A 224 20.25 -5.28 0.26
N LEU A 225 19.10 -5.71 0.78
CA LEU A 225 18.89 -7.09 1.22
C LEU A 225 19.02 -8.06 0.05
N VAL A 226 18.40 -7.72 -1.08
CA VAL A 226 18.54 -8.40 -2.37
C VAL A 226 18.60 -7.31 -3.44
N ASP A 227 19.78 -7.01 -3.94
CA ASP A 227 19.98 -5.91 -4.90
C ASP A 227 19.69 -6.38 -6.33
N MET A 228 18.40 -6.56 -6.60
CA MET A 228 17.86 -6.88 -7.93
C MET A 228 16.80 -5.82 -8.30
N PRO A 229 16.64 -5.47 -9.59
CA PRO A 229 15.65 -4.49 -10.04
C PRO A 229 14.22 -4.80 -9.58
N GLU A 230 13.86 -6.08 -9.53
CA GLU A 230 12.53 -6.54 -9.14
C GLU A 230 12.23 -6.36 -7.64
N ASN A 231 13.25 -6.20 -6.79
CA ASN A 231 13.09 -5.82 -5.39
C ASN A 231 12.96 -4.30 -5.27
N GLY A 232 11.76 -3.78 -5.22
CA GLY A 232 11.51 -2.35 -5.21
C GLY A 232 10.44 -1.91 -4.22
N LEU A 233 9.99 -0.69 -4.38
CA LEU A 233 9.19 0.03 -3.41
C LEU A 233 7.80 0.34 -3.94
N THR A 234 6.83 0.26 -3.06
CA THR A 234 5.62 1.07 -3.13
C THR A 234 5.91 2.37 -2.38
N PHE A 235 5.95 3.50 -3.07
CA PHE A 235 6.18 4.80 -2.46
C PHE A 235 4.85 5.41 -2.03
N CYS A 236 4.50 5.24 -0.75
CA CYS A 236 3.27 5.77 -0.18
C CYS A 236 3.54 7.11 0.52
N THR A 237 3.06 8.21 -0.07
CA THR A 237 3.28 9.55 0.46
C THR A 237 2.62 9.77 1.82
N GLY A 238 1.42 9.21 2.02
CA GLY A 238 0.70 9.36 3.28
C GLY A 238 1.31 8.57 4.43
N SER A 239 1.87 7.38 4.17
CA SER A 239 2.54 6.58 5.18
C SER A 239 3.88 7.20 5.58
N LEU A 240 4.80 7.36 4.63
CA LEU A 240 6.12 7.96 4.89
C LEU A 240 6.01 9.41 5.38
N GLY A 241 5.08 10.18 4.82
CA GLY A 241 4.87 11.59 5.16
C GLY A 241 4.17 11.83 6.50
N ALA A 242 3.71 10.79 7.19
CA ALA A 242 3.24 10.92 8.57
C ALA A 242 4.38 11.31 9.50
N ASP A 243 5.62 10.89 9.20
CA ASP A 243 6.83 11.32 9.87
C ASP A 243 7.38 12.59 9.19
N PRO A 244 7.41 13.74 9.91
CA PRO A 244 7.92 15.00 9.36
C PRO A 244 9.43 14.99 9.05
N ASP A 245 10.19 14.05 9.60
CA ASP A 245 11.62 13.92 9.36
C ASP A 245 11.93 13.26 7.99
N ASN A 246 10.94 12.68 7.33
CA ASN A 246 11.07 12.15 5.99
C ASN A 246 10.94 13.26 4.93
N ASP A 247 12.02 13.59 4.23
CA ASP A 247 12.00 14.46 3.05
C ASP A 247 11.49 13.68 1.84
N LEU A 248 10.18 13.68 1.63
CA LEU A 248 9.55 12.91 0.56
C LEU A 248 9.97 13.35 -0.85
N VAL A 249 10.34 14.61 -1.05
CA VAL A 249 10.81 15.11 -2.36
C VAL A 249 12.17 14.53 -2.68
N ALA A 250 13.11 14.59 -1.74
CA ALA A 250 14.43 13.98 -1.89
C ALA A 250 14.35 12.47 -2.03
N MET A 251 13.55 11.80 -1.20
CA MET A 251 13.33 10.35 -1.26
C MET A 251 12.70 9.91 -2.59
N ALA A 252 11.72 10.65 -3.10
CA ALA A 252 11.08 10.35 -4.39
C ALA A 252 12.07 10.43 -5.54
N GLU A 253 12.95 11.43 -5.57
CA GLU A 253 13.98 11.57 -6.61
C GLU A 253 15.03 10.44 -6.51
N GLU A 254 15.52 10.16 -5.30
CA GLU A 254 16.55 9.15 -5.08
C GLU A 254 16.07 7.73 -5.41
N PHE A 255 14.86 7.38 -4.95
CA PHE A 255 14.34 6.03 -5.09
C PHE A 255 13.52 5.79 -6.37
N ALA A 256 13.26 6.81 -7.19
CA ALA A 256 12.44 6.69 -8.40
C ALA A 256 12.77 5.45 -9.27
N PRO A 257 14.06 5.10 -9.53
CA PRO A 257 14.40 3.93 -10.33
C PRO A 257 14.01 2.58 -9.71
N ARG A 258 13.68 2.57 -8.43
CA ARG A 258 13.28 1.37 -7.66
C ARG A 258 11.85 1.46 -7.13
N ILE A 259 11.13 2.55 -7.46
CA ILE A 259 9.70 2.69 -7.16
C ILE A 259 8.92 2.05 -8.31
N HIS A 260 8.26 0.92 -8.04
CA HIS A 260 7.42 0.24 -9.01
C HIS A 260 5.97 0.69 -8.92
N PHE A 261 5.57 1.18 -7.75
CA PHE A 261 4.22 1.63 -7.48
C PHE A 261 4.24 2.89 -6.59
N ALA A 262 3.49 3.91 -6.95
CA ALA A 262 3.34 5.13 -6.17
C ALA A 262 1.90 5.24 -5.64
N HIS A 263 1.76 5.33 -4.32
CA HIS A 263 0.52 5.69 -3.63
C HIS A 263 0.60 7.16 -3.25
N VAL A 264 -0.20 8.00 -3.90
CA VAL A 264 -0.11 9.44 -3.69
C VAL A 264 -1.40 9.94 -3.06
N ARG A 265 -1.32 10.28 -1.79
CA ARG A 265 -2.36 10.96 -1.01
C ARG A 265 -1.74 12.05 -0.17
N ASN A 266 -2.53 13.03 0.25
CA ASN A 266 -2.09 14.07 1.16
C ASN A 266 -2.66 13.87 2.57
N ILE A 267 -1.93 14.31 3.56
CA ILE A 267 -2.32 14.31 4.96
C ILE A 267 -2.05 15.67 5.58
N LEU A 268 -2.83 16.06 6.56
CA LEU A 268 -2.55 17.22 7.40
C LEU A 268 -2.07 16.74 8.78
N ARG A 269 -0.81 17.02 9.09
CA ARG A 269 -0.24 16.80 10.42
C ARG A 269 -0.75 17.88 11.37
N THR A 270 -1.40 17.47 12.46
CA THR A 270 -2.02 18.37 13.45
C THR A 270 -1.26 18.41 14.77
N GLY A 271 -0.30 17.52 14.95
CA GLY A 271 0.54 17.41 16.13
C GLY A 271 1.58 16.32 15.99
N GLU A 272 2.32 16.07 17.06
CA GLU A 272 3.27 14.96 17.12
C GLU A 272 2.51 13.63 16.99
N ARG A 273 2.82 12.85 15.93
CA ARG A 273 2.16 11.59 15.57
C ARG A 273 0.63 11.69 15.53
N GLN A 274 0.16 12.84 15.01
CA GLN A 274 -1.25 13.11 14.79
C GLN A 274 -1.46 13.63 13.37
N PHE A 275 -2.35 13.01 12.62
CA PHE A 275 -2.69 13.44 11.26
C PHE A 275 -4.09 12.96 10.86
N HIS A 276 -4.65 13.61 9.87
CA HIS A 276 -5.81 13.10 9.14
C HIS A 276 -5.59 13.25 7.63
N GLU A 277 -6.29 12.45 6.87
CA GLU A 277 -6.21 12.48 5.41
C GLU A 277 -7.02 13.67 4.87
N VAL A 278 -6.51 14.30 3.81
CA VAL A 278 -7.09 15.48 3.19
C VAL A 278 -7.16 15.34 1.68
N ALA A 279 -7.71 16.33 0.97
CA ALA A 279 -7.66 16.36 -0.49
C ALA A 279 -6.23 16.36 -1.03
N HIS A 280 -6.04 15.83 -2.23
CA HIS A 280 -4.72 15.60 -2.84
C HIS A 280 -3.88 16.86 -3.09
N PRO A 281 -4.42 18.05 -3.45
CA PRO A 281 -3.60 19.22 -3.72
C PRO A 281 -2.66 19.60 -2.56
N THR A 282 -1.45 20.07 -2.92
CA THR A 282 -0.42 20.47 -1.95
C THR A 282 -0.95 21.45 -0.89
N GLU A 283 -1.76 22.42 -1.28
CA GLU A 283 -2.33 23.43 -0.38
C GLU A 283 -3.31 22.88 0.67
N CYS A 284 -3.83 21.66 0.47
CA CYS A 284 -4.81 21.05 1.36
C CYS A 284 -4.18 20.35 2.56
N GLY A 285 -2.86 20.09 2.55
CA GLY A 285 -2.22 19.29 3.59
C GLY A 285 -0.79 19.70 3.89
N SER A 286 -0.06 18.78 4.48
CA SER A 286 1.33 18.99 4.93
C SER A 286 2.38 18.50 3.93
N LEU A 287 1.97 17.87 2.83
CA LEU A 287 2.88 17.25 1.87
C LEU A 287 2.94 18.08 0.58
N ASP A 288 4.16 18.31 0.07
CA ASP A 288 4.36 18.93 -1.24
C ASP A 288 4.12 17.91 -2.37
N ILE A 289 2.85 17.65 -2.67
CA ILE A 289 2.45 16.68 -3.71
C ILE A 289 3.01 17.07 -5.08
N TYR A 290 3.04 18.37 -5.41
CA TYR A 290 3.65 18.84 -6.66
C TYR A 290 5.14 18.50 -6.72
N GLY A 291 5.88 18.84 -5.66
CA GLY A 291 7.32 18.56 -5.56
C GLY A 291 7.62 17.06 -5.65
N ILE A 292 6.84 16.24 -4.96
CA ILE A 292 6.98 14.77 -4.97
C ILE A 292 6.74 14.21 -6.39
N VAL A 293 5.64 14.57 -7.07
CA VAL A 293 5.33 14.09 -8.41
C VAL A 293 6.40 14.54 -9.42
N LYS A 294 6.92 15.78 -9.27
CA LYS A 294 8.01 16.29 -10.09
C LYS A 294 9.32 15.53 -9.84
N ALA A 295 9.63 15.21 -8.59
CA ALA A 295 10.81 14.43 -8.20
C ALA A 295 10.75 13.01 -8.75
N LEU A 296 9.59 12.34 -8.67
CA LEU A 296 9.36 11.04 -9.30
C LEU A 296 9.66 11.09 -10.81
N HIS A 297 9.13 12.10 -11.51
CA HIS A 297 9.38 12.26 -12.95
C HIS A 297 10.87 12.50 -13.24
N LYS A 298 11.51 13.40 -12.52
CA LYS A 298 12.94 13.74 -12.66
C LYS A 298 13.85 12.52 -12.41
N GLY A 299 13.50 11.69 -11.42
CA GLY A 299 14.19 10.45 -11.11
C GLY A 299 13.93 9.30 -12.08
N GLY A 300 13.07 9.49 -13.10
CA GLY A 300 12.80 8.50 -14.14
C GLY A 300 11.71 7.47 -13.78
N PHE A 301 10.81 7.77 -12.84
CA PHE A 301 9.70 6.88 -12.51
C PHE A 301 8.79 6.65 -13.73
N ASP A 302 8.62 5.39 -14.09
CA ASP A 302 7.75 4.93 -15.19
C ASP A 302 6.70 3.89 -14.76
N GLY A 303 6.62 3.62 -13.46
CA GLY A 303 5.75 2.62 -12.85
C GLY A 303 4.26 2.98 -12.81
N TYR A 304 3.57 2.34 -11.90
CA TYR A 304 2.14 2.53 -11.65
C TYR A 304 1.93 3.58 -10.56
N MET A 305 0.85 4.37 -10.68
CA MET A 305 0.45 5.35 -9.67
C MET A 305 -1.04 5.23 -9.37
N ARG A 306 -1.43 5.43 -8.13
CA ARG A 306 -2.84 5.57 -7.75
C ARG A 306 -3.06 6.69 -6.74
N PRO A 307 -4.25 7.33 -6.77
CA PRO A 307 -4.69 8.24 -5.71
C PRO A 307 -5.08 7.42 -4.49
N ASP A 308 -4.16 6.97 -3.72
CA ASP A 308 -4.28 6.03 -2.59
C ASP A 308 -5.64 6.07 -1.85
N HIS A 309 -5.73 6.72 -0.70
CA HIS A 309 -6.99 7.00 -0.02
C HIS A 309 -7.59 8.33 -0.48
N GLY A 310 -8.88 8.52 -0.23
CA GLY A 310 -9.60 9.76 -0.42
C GLY A 310 -10.60 9.99 0.71
N ARG A 311 -11.08 11.21 0.80
CA ARG A 311 -12.16 11.56 1.72
C ARG A 311 -13.50 10.99 1.21
N MET A 312 -14.45 10.82 2.12
CA MET A 312 -15.85 10.56 1.75
C MET A 312 -16.55 11.91 1.58
N ILE A 313 -16.86 12.27 0.34
CA ILE A 313 -17.46 13.56 -0.03
C ILE A 313 -18.85 13.35 -0.64
N TRP A 314 -19.67 14.41 -0.68
CA TRP A 314 -20.97 14.47 -1.35
C TRP A 314 -21.96 13.38 -0.91
N GLY A 315 -21.88 12.98 0.37
CA GLY A 315 -22.76 11.96 0.95
C GLY A 315 -22.45 10.54 0.47
N GLU A 316 -21.26 10.29 -0.09
CA GLU A 316 -20.82 8.97 -0.48
C GLU A 316 -20.77 8.02 0.72
N ARG A 317 -21.16 6.77 0.48
CA ARG A 317 -21.11 5.69 1.46
C ARG A 317 -20.34 4.52 0.87
N GLY A 318 -19.59 3.82 1.71
CA GLY A 318 -18.80 2.68 1.26
C GLY A 318 -17.64 2.39 2.23
N ARG A 319 -16.58 1.82 1.71
CA ARG A 319 -15.36 1.56 2.48
C ARG A 319 -14.64 2.89 2.76
N TYR A 320 -14.43 3.19 4.03
CA TYR A 320 -13.74 4.41 4.47
C TYR A 320 -12.35 4.55 3.81
N GLY A 321 -12.06 5.74 3.32
CA GLY A 321 -10.84 6.03 2.57
C GLY A 321 -10.87 5.55 1.11
N TYR A 322 -11.84 4.73 0.72
CA TYR A 322 -11.90 4.10 -0.60
C TYR A 322 -13.16 4.44 -1.42
N GLY A 323 -13.78 5.60 -1.14
CA GLY A 323 -14.87 6.13 -1.97
C GLY A 323 -14.44 6.43 -3.41
N LEU A 324 -15.41 6.61 -4.30
CA LEU A 324 -15.17 6.91 -5.71
C LEU A 324 -14.73 8.36 -5.94
N TYR A 325 -15.47 9.30 -5.37
CA TYR A 325 -15.44 10.70 -5.84
C TYR A 325 -14.10 11.39 -5.56
N ASP A 326 -13.66 11.41 -4.31
CA ASP A 326 -12.40 12.12 -3.97
C ASP A 326 -11.18 11.44 -4.59
N ARG A 327 -11.18 10.11 -4.68
CA ARG A 327 -10.11 9.39 -5.40
C ARG A 327 -10.14 9.65 -6.91
N ALA A 328 -11.31 9.81 -7.52
CA ALA A 328 -11.41 10.21 -8.93
C ALA A 328 -10.87 11.64 -9.15
N LEU A 329 -11.20 12.58 -8.25
CA LEU A 329 -10.62 13.93 -8.26
C LEU A 329 -9.09 13.86 -8.10
N GLY A 330 -8.60 13.04 -7.17
CA GLY A 330 -7.17 12.79 -6.96
C GLY A 330 -6.48 12.24 -8.20
N ALA A 331 -7.06 11.25 -8.87
CA ALA A 331 -6.52 10.68 -10.10
C ALA A 331 -6.39 11.74 -11.21
N MET A 332 -7.42 12.58 -11.37
CA MET A 332 -7.40 13.67 -12.36
C MET A 332 -6.37 14.73 -12.01
N TYR A 333 -6.25 15.12 -10.72
CA TYR A 333 -5.24 16.06 -10.26
C TYR A 333 -3.82 15.55 -10.52
N LEU A 334 -3.50 14.33 -10.10
CA LEU A 334 -2.18 13.71 -10.30
C LEU A 334 -1.82 13.54 -11.77
N SER A 335 -2.79 13.17 -12.59
CA SER A 335 -2.59 13.05 -14.04
C SER A 335 -2.34 14.41 -14.69
N GLY A 336 -3.06 15.45 -14.26
CA GLY A 336 -2.85 16.82 -14.74
C GLY A 336 -1.47 17.37 -14.35
N LEU A 337 -1.03 17.12 -13.10
CA LEU A 337 0.34 17.46 -12.67
C LEU A 337 1.39 16.76 -13.52
N TRP A 338 1.24 15.45 -13.71
CA TRP A 338 2.17 14.67 -14.52
C TRP A 338 2.25 15.19 -15.95
N GLU A 339 1.11 15.46 -16.58
CA GLU A 339 1.06 16.01 -17.94
C GLU A 339 1.77 17.38 -18.02
N ALA A 340 1.50 18.27 -17.07
CA ALA A 340 2.11 19.60 -17.02
C ALA A 340 3.64 19.52 -16.86
N ILE A 341 4.14 18.65 -15.98
CA ILE A 341 5.57 18.42 -15.73
C ILE A 341 6.24 17.91 -17.02
N VAL A 342 5.72 16.84 -17.63
CA VAL A 342 6.26 16.26 -18.86
C VAL A 342 6.33 17.31 -19.99
N LYS A 343 5.25 18.06 -20.21
CA LYS A 343 5.20 19.09 -21.27
C LYS A 343 6.16 20.26 -21.01
N SER A 344 6.36 20.64 -19.74
CA SER A 344 7.28 21.74 -19.40
C SER A 344 8.76 21.38 -19.63
N GLU A 345 9.11 20.10 -19.59
CA GLU A 345 10.47 19.62 -19.85
C GLU A 345 10.72 19.31 -21.33
N CYS A 346 9.70 18.88 -22.08
CA CYS A 346 9.80 18.68 -23.53
C CYS A 346 9.88 19.98 -24.36
N GLY A 347 9.53 21.12 -23.77
CA GLY A 347 9.59 22.43 -24.39
C GLY A 347 10.93 23.18 -24.22
N LYS A 348 11.90 22.56 -23.59
CA LYS A 348 13.29 23.06 -23.49
C LYS A 348 14.21 22.27 -24.40
#